data_cf83f3bbb52b80ea28263af127b84d69
#
_entry.id   cf83f3bbb52b80ea28263af127b84d69
#
_cell.length_a   1.000
_cell.length_b   1.000
_cell.length_c   1.000
_cell.angle_alpha   90.00
_cell.angle_beta   90.00
_cell.angle_gamma   90.00
#
_symmetry.space_group_name_H-M   'P 1'
#
loop_
_entity.id
_entity.type
_entity.pdbx_description
1 polymer ?
#
loop_
_entity_poly.entity_id
_entity_poly.type
_entity_poly.pdbx_seq_one_letter_code
_entity_poly.pdbx_strand_id
1 'polypeptide(L)'
;MIPRYARPAMTAIWEPEAKYGIWLEIETLAAEAMEELGQIPKGTSAVVRQKGAFNIERIDEIERETKHDVIAFLTNVAEHVGEPARFLHKGMTSSDVLDTCLNVQLVRATDLLMEGLTRVLAALEKRAFEHKLTPTIGRSHGIHAEPTTFGIKLATFHAEFQRAKRRLITAREEIATCAISGAVGTFANIDPRIEEYVAEKLGLTPEPVSTQVIPRDRHAAYFAALGVIASSIERLATEIRHLQRTELYEAEEFFSKGQKGSSAMPHKRNPVLTENLTGLARLVRMAVVPAMENVALWHERDISHSSVERGIGPDTTVHLDFALHRLAGVVENLLVYPENMQAVMDKMGGLHNSQRVLLALVEAGNSREDSYRMVQRNAMKTWAGEGAFLGHLKADADVTAKLSDEKLESLFDDAYHFSRVDYIFERVFGRSS
;
A
#
# COMPACT_ATOMS: atom_id res chain seq x y z
N MET A 1 -5.43 4.72 -18.03
CA MET A 1 -6.32 4.25 -16.92
C MET A 1 -7.43 3.36 -17.47
N ILE A 2 -7.73 2.22 -16.79
CA ILE A 2 -8.81 1.31 -17.18
C ILE A 2 -9.99 1.56 -16.25
N PRO A 3 -11.19 1.98 -16.75
CA PRO A 3 -12.34 2.30 -15.90
C PRO A 3 -12.74 1.19 -14.91
N ARG A 4 -12.53 -0.08 -15.32
CA ARG A 4 -12.80 -1.26 -14.49
C ARG A 4 -12.02 -1.28 -13.17
N TYR A 5 -10.85 -0.65 -13.10
CA TYR A 5 -9.93 -0.64 -11.94
C TYR A 5 -9.68 0.78 -11.44
N ALA A 6 -10.67 1.65 -11.58
CA ALA A 6 -10.60 3.04 -11.20
C ALA A 6 -11.79 3.41 -10.31
N ARG A 7 -11.53 4.26 -9.31
CA ARG A 7 -12.57 4.87 -8.47
C ARG A 7 -12.73 6.33 -8.88
N PRO A 8 -13.97 6.84 -9.01
CA PRO A 8 -14.22 8.20 -9.51
C PRO A 8 -13.47 9.30 -8.74
N ALA A 9 -13.36 9.17 -7.40
CA ALA A 9 -12.65 10.15 -6.58
C ALA A 9 -11.16 10.27 -6.95
N MET A 10 -10.50 9.14 -7.25
CA MET A 10 -9.10 9.15 -7.64
C MET A 10 -8.91 9.59 -9.09
N THR A 11 -9.78 9.17 -10.02
CA THR A 11 -9.68 9.60 -11.42
C THR A 11 -9.88 11.10 -11.57
N ALA A 12 -10.80 11.69 -10.78
CA ALA A 12 -11.07 13.13 -10.81
C ALA A 12 -9.84 14.00 -10.53
N ILE A 13 -8.84 13.48 -9.76
CA ILE A 13 -7.59 14.20 -9.50
C ILE A 13 -6.75 14.36 -10.77
N TRP A 14 -6.86 13.42 -11.70
CA TRP A 14 -6.03 13.32 -12.90
C TRP A 14 -6.71 13.80 -14.18
N GLU A 15 -7.99 14.18 -14.09
CA GLU A 15 -8.72 14.72 -15.24
C GLU A 15 -8.15 16.10 -15.66
N PRO A 16 -8.24 16.45 -16.95
CA PRO A 16 -7.73 17.73 -17.46
C PRO A 16 -8.30 18.94 -16.71
N GLU A 17 -9.56 18.90 -16.30
CA GLU A 17 -10.23 19.96 -15.53
C GLU A 17 -9.53 20.21 -14.20
N ALA A 18 -9.15 19.16 -13.48
CA ALA A 18 -8.43 19.27 -12.22
C ALA A 18 -7.02 19.83 -12.43
N LYS A 19 -6.31 19.33 -13.44
CA LYS A 19 -4.97 19.79 -13.81
C LYS A 19 -4.98 21.29 -14.14
N TYR A 20 -5.79 21.71 -15.09
CA TYR A 20 -5.84 23.12 -15.50
C TYR A 20 -6.43 24.03 -14.41
N GLY A 21 -7.33 23.50 -13.56
CA GLY A 21 -7.79 24.21 -12.38
C GLY A 21 -6.66 24.52 -11.39
N ILE A 22 -5.76 23.57 -11.16
CA ILE A 22 -4.57 23.78 -10.32
C ILE A 22 -3.61 24.78 -10.98
N TRP A 23 -3.39 24.69 -12.29
CA TRP A 23 -2.54 25.64 -13.01
C TRP A 23 -3.08 27.08 -12.87
N LEU A 24 -4.38 27.27 -13.06
CA LEU A 24 -5.02 28.57 -12.89
C LEU A 24 -4.88 29.10 -11.46
N GLU A 25 -5.00 28.22 -10.47
CA GLU A 25 -4.81 28.60 -9.07
C GLU A 25 -3.36 29.01 -8.77
N ILE A 26 -2.37 28.26 -9.26
CA ILE A 26 -0.94 28.62 -9.12
C ILE A 26 -0.67 30.01 -9.71
N GLU A 27 -1.10 30.24 -10.95
CA GLU A 27 -0.92 31.53 -11.64
C GLU A 27 -1.63 32.68 -10.90
N THR A 28 -2.84 32.41 -10.38
CA THR A 28 -3.61 33.40 -9.62
C THR A 28 -2.93 33.75 -8.30
N LEU A 29 -2.47 32.74 -7.57
CA LEU A 29 -1.74 32.94 -6.30
C LEU A 29 -0.41 33.67 -6.51
N ALA A 30 0.33 33.32 -7.58
CA ALA A 30 1.54 34.06 -7.95
C ALA A 30 1.24 35.53 -8.26
N ALA A 31 0.16 35.81 -8.99
CA ALA A 31 -0.28 37.17 -9.26
C ALA A 31 -0.72 37.93 -7.98
N GLU A 32 -1.40 37.25 -7.05
CA GLU A 32 -1.74 37.81 -5.73
C GLU A 32 -0.48 38.26 -4.97
N ALA A 33 0.50 37.38 -4.86
CA ALA A 33 1.77 37.68 -4.19
C ALA A 33 2.52 38.82 -4.89
N MET A 34 2.59 38.84 -6.22
CA MET A 34 3.22 39.93 -6.99
C MET A 34 2.50 41.24 -6.79
N GLU A 35 1.18 41.24 -6.68
CA GLU A 35 0.38 42.45 -6.41
C GLU A 35 0.64 42.97 -4.99
N GLU A 36 0.69 42.11 -3.98
CA GLU A 36 1.05 42.50 -2.59
C GLU A 36 2.45 43.12 -2.51
N LEU A 37 3.39 42.57 -3.30
CA LEU A 37 4.75 43.09 -3.40
C LEU A 37 4.88 44.36 -4.27
N GLY A 38 3.79 44.86 -4.89
CA GLY A 38 3.80 45.99 -5.76
C GLY A 38 4.51 45.79 -7.11
N GLN A 39 4.71 44.54 -7.52
CA GLN A 39 5.40 44.19 -8.76
C GLN A 39 4.49 44.21 -9.99
N ILE A 40 3.17 44.16 -9.76
CA ILE A 40 2.11 44.29 -10.77
C ILE A 40 1.03 45.29 -10.26
N PRO A 41 0.19 45.85 -11.15
CA PRO A 41 -0.85 46.79 -10.76
C PRO A 41 -1.87 46.21 -9.79
N LYS A 42 -2.33 47.01 -8.83
CA LYS A 42 -3.40 46.62 -7.91
C LYS A 42 -4.69 46.30 -8.66
N GLY A 43 -5.38 45.24 -8.22
CA GLY A 43 -6.62 44.74 -8.82
C GLY A 43 -6.41 43.70 -9.94
N THR A 44 -5.16 43.43 -10.35
CA THR A 44 -4.85 42.40 -11.37
C THR A 44 -5.31 41.03 -10.91
N SER A 45 -4.90 40.58 -9.71
CA SER A 45 -5.26 39.27 -9.18
C SER A 45 -6.77 39.10 -9.00
N ALA A 46 -7.47 40.14 -8.58
CA ALA A 46 -8.93 40.13 -8.44
C ALA A 46 -9.63 39.90 -9.79
N VAL A 47 -9.13 40.53 -10.87
CA VAL A 47 -9.66 40.31 -12.23
C VAL A 47 -9.38 38.87 -12.69
N VAL A 48 -8.16 38.35 -12.45
CA VAL A 48 -7.81 36.96 -12.79
C VAL A 48 -8.72 35.99 -12.03
N ARG A 49 -8.92 36.19 -10.73
CA ARG A 49 -9.80 35.33 -9.92
C ARG A 49 -11.27 35.39 -10.35
N GLN A 50 -11.74 36.54 -10.80
CA GLN A 50 -13.14 36.70 -11.22
C GLN A 50 -13.40 36.18 -12.64
N LYS A 51 -12.46 36.40 -13.56
CA LYS A 51 -12.64 36.10 -15.00
C LYS A 51 -11.83 34.91 -15.49
N GLY A 52 -10.87 34.42 -14.68
CA GLY A 52 -10.03 33.29 -15.04
C GLY A 52 -10.88 32.06 -15.30
N ALA A 53 -10.80 31.59 -16.53
CA ALA A 53 -11.47 30.40 -17.00
C ALA A 53 -10.62 29.76 -18.10
N PHE A 54 -10.91 28.51 -18.41
CA PHE A 54 -10.25 27.79 -19.49
C PHE A 54 -11.26 26.87 -20.19
N ASN A 55 -10.96 26.56 -21.45
CA ASN A 55 -11.69 25.58 -22.24
C ASN A 55 -10.67 24.58 -22.80
N ILE A 56 -10.85 23.29 -22.51
CA ILE A 56 -9.88 22.24 -22.83
C ILE A 56 -9.72 22.07 -24.32
N GLU A 57 -10.83 22.04 -25.07
CA GLU A 57 -10.80 21.91 -26.53
C GLU A 57 -10.06 23.09 -27.17
N ARG A 58 -10.26 24.30 -26.61
CA ARG A 58 -9.57 25.51 -27.08
C ARG A 58 -8.07 25.47 -26.77
N ILE A 59 -7.69 24.98 -25.60
CA ILE A 59 -6.27 24.76 -25.24
C ILE A 59 -5.64 23.78 -26.23
N ASP A 60 -6.30 22.67 -26.52
CA ASP A 60 -5.83 21.66 -27.47
C ASP A 60 -5.66 22.23 -28.89
N GLU A 61 -6.58 23.12 -29.33
CA GLU A 61 -6.46 23.81 -30.61
C GLU A 61 -5.21 24.69 -30.65
N ILE A 62 -4.99 25.52 -29.62
CA ILE A 62 -3.84 26.43 -29.53
C ILE A 62 -2.54 25.61 -29.45
N GLU A 63 -2.53 24.50 -28.68
CA GLU A 63 -1.35 23.65 -28.54
C GLU A 63 -0.94 22.98 -29.84
N ARG A 64 -1.88 22.66 -30.74
CA ARG A 64 -1.53 22.12 -32.08
C ARG A 64 -0.67 23.08 -32.88
N GLU A 65 -0.79 24.39 -32.66
CA GLU A 65 0.02 25.43 -33.30
C GLU A 65 1.30 25.72 -32.53
N THR A 66 1.16 26.01 -31.22
CA THR A 66 2.26 26.47 -30.37
C THR A 66 3.21 25.34 -29.98
N LYS A 67 2.78 24.07 -30.01
CA LYS A 67 3.52 22.89 -29.54
C LYS A 67 4.02 23.00 -28.11
N HIS A 68 3.27 23.74 -27.27
CA HIS A 68 3.61 24.00 -25.87
C HIS A 68 2.36 24.15 -25.00
N ASP A 69 2.16 23.23 -24.08
CA ASP A 69 0.97 23.10 -23.26
C ASP A 69 0.73 24.32 -22.33
N VAL A 70 1.76 24.79 -21.60
CA VAL A 70 1.61 25.93 -20.70
C VAL A 70 1.34 27.23 -21.47
N ILE A 71 1.99 27.44 -22.62
CA ILE A 71 1.70 28.62 -23.48
C ILE A 71 0.26 28.54 -24.00
N ALA A 72 -0.19 27.36 -24.44
CA ALA A 72 -1.57 27.20 -24.91
C ALA A 72 -2.60 27.50 -23.82
N PHE A 73 -2.36 26.99 -22.61
CA PHE A 73 -3.19 27.29 -21.44
C PHE A 73 -3.24 28.78 -21.12
N LEU A 74 -2.08 29.45 -21.00
CA LEU A 74 -2.01 30.88 -20.69
C LEU A 74 -2.67 31.73 -21.78
N THR A 75 -2.53 31.36 -23.04
CA THR A 75 -3.19 32.04 -24.16
C THR A 75 -4.71 31.94 -24.04
N ASN A 76 -5.24 30.73 -23.72
CA ASN A 76 -6.68 30.58 -23.54
C ASN A 76 -7.19 31.33 -22.30
N VAL A 77 -6.46 31.30 -21.17
CA VAL A 77 -6.82 32.11 -19.99
C VAL A 77 -6.86 33.60 -20.34
N ALA A 78 -5.92 34.08 -21.16
CA ALA A 78 -5.89 35.47 -21.58
C ALA A 78 -7.10 35.88 -22.45
N GLU A 79 -7.67 34.94 -23.24
CA GLU A 79 -8.92 35.16 -23.99
C GLU A 79 -10.10 35.52 -23.05
N HIS A 80 -10.09 35.00 -21.81
CA HIS A 80 -11.13 35.28 -20.81
C HIS A 80 -10.82 36.49 -19.91
N VAL A 81 -9.58 36.61 -19.45
CA VAL A 81 -9.13 37.63 -18.49
C VAL A 81 -8.95 39.00 -19.18
N GLY A 82 -8.45 39.01 -20.43
CA GLY A 82 -8.13 40.19 -21.18
C GLY A 82 -6.77 40.81 -20.79
N GLU A 83 -6.66 42.15 -20.87
CA GLU A 83 -5.39 42.89 -20.70
C GLU A 83 -4.61 42.56 -19.42
N PRO A 84 -5.20 42.33 -18.22
CA PRO A 84 -4.46 41.96 -17.03
C PRO A 84 -3.71 40.66 -17.11
N ALA A 85 -4.11 39.74 -18.04
CA ALA A 85 -3.43 38.45 -18.23
C ALA A 85 -1.94 38.58 -18.63
N ARG A 86 -1.51 39.72 -19.13
CA ARG A 86 -0.08 40.00 -19.45
C ARG A 86 0.85 39.89 -18.24
N PHE A 87 0.31 39.87 -17.03
CA PHE A 87 1.06 39.71 -15.80
C PHE A 87 1.11 38.26 -15.29
N LEU A 88 0.30 37.36 -15.87
CA LEU A 88 0.41 35.94 -15.56
C LEU A 88 1.75 35.40 -16.04
N HIS A 89 2.28 34.39 -15.34
CA HIS A 89 3.54 33.73 -15.62
C HIS A 89 4.78 34.63 -15.62
N LYS A 90 4.67 35.83 -15.02
CA LYS A 90 5.76 36.81 -15.03
C LYS A 90 6.95 36.32 -14.19
N GLY A 91 8.09 36.08 -14.85
CA GLY A 91 9.31 35.60 -14.22
C GLY A 91 9.33 34.11 -13.90
N MET A 92 8.23 33.42 -14.13
CA MET A 92 8.11 31.98 -13.94
C MET A 92 8.60 31.18 -15.15
N THR A 93 8.79 29.88 -14.96
CA THR A 93 8.99 28.91 -16.02
C THR A 93 7.87 27.86 -16.00
N SER A 94 7.70 27.14 -17.12
CA SER A 94 6.66 26.09 -17.23
C SER A 94 6.71 25.08 -16.08
N SER A 95 7.90 24.69 -15.67
CA SER A 95 8.07 23.70 -14.59
C SER A 95 7.63 24.21 -13.21
N ASP A 96 7.64 25.50 -12.96
CA ASP A 96 7.08 26.08 -11.73
C ASP A 96 5.60 25.72 -11.59
N VAL A 97 4.86 25.71 -12.70
CA VAL A 97 3.44 25.33 -12.73
C VAL A 97 3.29 23.81 -12.80
N LEU A 98 4.06 23.15 -13.68
CA LEU A 98 3.92 21.71 -13.93
C LEU A 98 4.28 20.86 -12.71
N ASP A 99 5.43 21.14 -12.10
CA ASP A 99 5.92 20.36 -10.96
C ASP A 99 5.08 20.61 -9.70
N THR A 100 4.76 21.87 -9.43
CA THR A 100 3.88 22.23 -8.31
C THR A 100 2.50 21.59 -8.48
N CYS A 101 1.93 21.59 -9.69
CA CYS A 101 0.67 20.93 -9.98
C CYS A 101 0.76 19.42 -9.76
N LEU A 102 1.79 18.76 -10.28
CA LEU A 102 1.99 17.32 -10.09
C LEU A 102 2.05 16.98 -8.60
N ASN A 103 2.78 17.75 -7.82
CA ASN A 103 2.89 17.52 -6.39
C ASN A 103 1.57 17.74 -5.66
N VAL A 104 0.77 18.75 -6.03
CA VAL A 104 -0.61 18.92 -5.52
C VAL A 104 -1.46 17.69 -5.84
N GLN A 105 -1.39 17.17 -7.07
CA GLN A 105 -2.13 15.97 -7.46
C GLN A 105 -1.68 14.74 -6.67
N LEU A 106 -0.38 14.53 -6.50
CA LEU A 106 0.18 13.42 -5.72
C LEU A 106 -0.19 13.51 -4.23
N VAL A 107 -0.19 14.70 -3.64
CA VAL A 107 -0.66 14.93 -2.26
C VAL A 107 -2.13 14.55 -2.12
N ARG A 108 -3.00 15.06 -3.00
CA ARG A 108 -4.44 14.73 -3.01
C ARG A 108 -4.69 13.22 -3.22
N ALA A 109 -3.94 12.60 -4.14
CA ALA A 109 -4.00 11.16 -4.36
C ALA A 109 -3.58 10.39 -3.10
N THR A 110 -2.54 10.85 -2.41
CA THR A 110 -2.06 10.23 -1.18
C THR A 110 -3.10 10.29 -0.06
N ASP A 111 -3.86 11.38 0.05
CA ASP A 111 -4.93 11.49 1.04
C ASP A 111 -5.99 10.39 0.83
N LEU A 112 -6.40 10.12 -0.41
CA LEU A 112 -7.30 9.01 -0.72
C LEU A 112 -6.67 7.62 -0.47
N LEU A 113 -5.38 7.45 -0.79
CA LEU A 113 -4.66 6.21 -0.46
C LEU A 113 -4.60 5.98 1.05
N MET A 114 -4.44 7.04 1.83
CA MET A 114 -4.42 6.98 3.29
C MET A 114 -5.78 6.54 3.88
N GLU A 115 -6.88 7.01 3.29
CA GLU A 115 -8.23 6.54 3.64
C GLU A 115 -8.38 5.04 3.38
N GLY A 116 -8.00 4.59 2.18
CA GLY A 116 -8.04 3.17 1.81
C GLY A 116 -7.19 2.29 2.73
N LEU A 117 -5.99 2.74 3.06
CA LEU A 117 -5.08 2.04 3.95
C LEU A 117 -5.59 1.99 5.39
N THR A 118 -6.22 3.08 5.86
CA THR A 118 -6.86 3.12 7.19
C THR A 118 -8.01 2.12 7.28
N ARG A 119 -8.80 1.97 6.21
CA ARG A 119 -9.87 0.96 6.14
C ARG A 119 -9.32 -0.46 6.18
N VAL A 120 -8.22 -0.74 5.46
CA VAL A 120 -7.54 -2.06 5.52
C VAL A 120 -7.09 -2.37 6.95
N LEU A 121 -6.48 -1.41 7.63
CA LEU A 121 -6.04 -1.56 9.01
C LEU A 121 -7.20 -1.87 9.97
N ALA A 122 -8.29 -1.12 9.87
CA ALA A 122 -9.48 -1.35 10.69
C ALA A 122 -10.10 -2.74 10.45
N ALA A 123 -10.15 -3.18 9.17
CA ALA A 123 -10.63 -4.51 8.82
C ALA A 123 -9.74 -5.61 9.42
N LEU A 124 -8.42 -5.47 9.28
CA LEU A 124 -7.46 -6.45 9.84
C LEU A 124 -7.52 -6.50 11.36
N GLU A 125 -7.60 -5.35 12.04
CA GLU A 125 -7.72 -5.30 13.49
C GLU A 125 -8.99 -6.02 13.96
N LYS A 126 -10.15 -5.65 13.39
CA LYS A 126 -11.43 -6.28 13.71
C LYS A 126 -11.37 -7.81 13.57
N ARG A 127 -10.89 -8.29 12.42
CA ARG A 127 -10.79 -9.72 12.13
C ARG A 127 -9.74 -10.43 13.00
N ALA A 128 -8.64 -9.76 13.33
CA ALA A 128 -7.64 -10.31 14.24
C ALA A 128 -8.23 -10.59 15.63
N PHE A 129 -9.00 -9.64 16.19
CA PHE A 129 -9.67 -9.84 17.48
C PHE A 129 -10.77 -10.91 17.41
N GLU A 130 -11.56 -10.94 16.35
CA GLU A 130 -12.59 -11.97 16.14
C GLU A 130 -12.02 -13.39 16.15
N HIS A 131 -10.83 -13.56 15.58
CA HIS A 131 -10.15 -14.85 15.47
C HIS A 131 -8.92 -14.99 16.38
N LYS A 132 -8.87 -14.19 17.46
CA LYS A 132 -7.73 -14.11 18.36
C LYS A 132 -7.26 -15.48 18.85
N LEU A 133 -8.20 -16.35 19.20
CA LEU A 133 -7.93 -17.69 19.71
C LEU A 133 -8.35 -18.82 18.75
N THR A 134 -8.71 -18.52 17.50
CA THR A 134 -9.02 -19.53 16.49
C THR A 134 -7.74 -20.29 16.11
N PRO A 135 -7.61 -21.59 16.44
CA PRO A 135 -6.41 -22.36 16.16
C PRO A 135 -6.19 -22.54 14.68
N THR A 136 -4.95 -22.50 14.26
CA THR A 136 -4.52 -22.91 12.91
C THR A 136 -3.08 -23.40 12.95
N ILE A 137 -2.69 -24.23 11.99
CA ILE A 137 -1.31 -24.67 11.92
C ILE A 137 -0.42 -23.61 11.27
N GLY A 138 0.69 -23.27 11.93
CA GLY A 138 1.76 -22.49 11.32
C GLY A 138 2.47 -23.33 10.25
N ARG A 139 2.83 -22.71 9.13
CA ARG A 139 3.55 -23.37 8.05
C ARG A 139 4.85 -22.62 7.74
N SER A 140 5.95 -23.36 7.71
CA SER A 140 7.21 -22.90 7.14
C SER A 140 7.61 -23.83 5.99
N HIS A 141 8.14 -23.27 4.90
CA HIS A 141 8.44 -24.03 3.68
C HIS A 141 7.22 -24.76 3.07
N GLY A 142 5.99 -24.34 3.42
CA GLY A 142 4.75 -25.03 3.04
C GLY A 142 4.41 -26.27 3.89
N ILE A 143 5.23 -26.61 4.89
CA ILE A 143 5.08 -27.78 5.76
C ILE A 143 4.54 -27.35 7.13
N HIS A 144 3.77 -28.22 7.78
CA HIS A 144 3.26 -27.99 9.13
C HIS A 144 4.42 -27.79 10.13
N ALA A 145 4.36 -26.71 10.88
CA ALA A 145 5.25 -26.40 11.99
C ALA A 145 4.49 -26.51 13.32
N GLU A 146 4.47 -25.46 14.10
CA GLU A 146 3.74 -25.42 15.37
C GLU A 146 2.38 -24.72 15.22
N PRO A 147 1.41 -24.98 16.12
CA PRO A 147 0.16 -24.26 16.18
C PRO A 147 0.35 -22.76 16.40
N THR A 148 -0.51 -21.98 15.79
CA THR A 148 -0.67 -20.54 16.00
C THR A 148 -2.15 -20.21 16.01
N THR A 149 -2.52 -18.92 16.08
CA THR A 149 -3.90 -18.54 15.88
C THR A 149 -4.08 -17.74 14.59
N PHE A 150 -5.28 -17.85 14.01
CA PHE A 150 -5.62 -17.07 12.81
C PHE A 150 -5.58 -15.55 13.12
N GLY A 151 -5.93 -15.15 14.34
CA GLY A 151 -5.79 -13.78 14.81
C GLY A 151 -4.35 -13.27 14.79
N ILE A 152 -3.36 -14.07 15.26
CA ILE A 152 -1.92 -13.71 15.16
C ILE A 152 -1.50 -13.56 13.70
N LYS A 153 -1.96 -14.44 12.81
CA LYS A 153 -1.69 -14.33 11.37
C LYS A 153 -2.18 -12.98 10.83
N LEU A 154 -3.40 -12.57 11.15
CA LEU A 154 -3.95 -11.27 10.73
C LEU A 154 -3.23 -10.10 11.41
N ALA A 155 -2.85 -10.22 12.68
CA ALA A 155 -2.07 -9.21 13.41
C ALA A 155 -0.70 -8.96 12.74
N THR A 156 -0.09 -10.00 12.17
CA THR A 156 1.17 -9.87 11.39
C THR A 156 0.98 -8.93 10.20
N PHE A 157 -0.11 -9.10 9.45
CA PHE A 157 -0.45 -8.22 8.31
C PHE A 157 -0.81 -6.81 8.78
N HIS A 158 -1.59 -6.68 9.87
CA HIS A 158 -1.88 -5.37 10.45
C HIS A 158 -0.60 -4.60 10.79
N ALA A 159 0.35 -5.21 11.47
CA ALA A 159 1.64 -4.58 11.80
C ALA A 159 2.45 -4.18 10.54
N GLU A 160 2.34 -4.95 9.46
CA GLU A 160 2.95 -4.63 8.17
C GLU A 160 2.28 -3.41 7.52
N PHE A 161 0.96 -3.35 7.48
CA PHE A 161 0.22 -2.19 6.95
C PHE A 161 0.35 -0.94 7.84
N GLN A 162 0.58 -1.08 9.14
CA GLN A 162 0.97 0.05 10.00
C GLN A 162 2.33 0.64 9.59
N ARG A 163 3.30 -0.19 9.23
CA ARG A 163 4.58 0.30 8.67
C ARG A 163 4.37 0.95 7.30
N ALA A 164 3.49 0.38 6.47
CA ALA A 164 3.11 0.97 5.19
C ALA A 164 2.50 2.37 5.36
N LYS A 165 1.61 2.55 6.34
CA LYS A 165 1.02 3.85 6.68
C LYS A 165 2.08 4.89 7.06
N ARG A 166 3.05 4.53 7.90
CA ARG A 166 4.15 5.45 8.25
C ARG A 166 4.97 5.86 7.02
N ARG A 167 5.31 4.90 6.14
CA ARG A 167 6.02 5.21 4.88
C ARG A 167 5.22 6.15 3.98
N LEU A 168 3.91 5.94 3.90
CA LEU A 168 3.05 6.78 3.08
C LEU A 168 2.94 8.21 3.63
N ILE A 169 2.89 8.37 4.96
CA ILE A 169 2.94 9.70 5.62
C ILE A 169 4.25 10.41 5.26
N THR A 170 5.40 9.76 5.44
CA THR A 170 6.69 10.34 5.08
C THR A 170 6.78 10.69 3.59
N ALA A 171 6.31 9.79 2.71
CA ALA A 171 6.30 10.05 1.28
C ALA A 171 5.39 11.24 0.90
N ARG A 172 4.25 11.40 1.60
CA ARG A 172 3.37 12.56 1.44
C ARG A 172 4.04 13.86 1.85
N GLU A 173 4.71 13.86 2.99
CA GLU A 173 5.44 15.03 3.49
C GLU A 173 6.55 15.44 2.51
N GLU A 174 7.29 14.46 2.00
CA GLU A 174 8.40 14.69 1.07
C GLU A 174 7.93 15.18 -0.31
N ILE A 175 6.81 14.68 -0.82
CA ILE A 175 6.26 15.10 -2.11
C ILE A 175 5.48 16.43 -2.02
N ALA A 176 5.08 16.88 -0.83
CA ALA A 176 4.35 18.13 -0.63
C ALA A 176 5.27 19.35 -0.78
N THR A 177 5.86 19.51 -1.95
CA THR A 177 6.90 20.51 -2.26
C THR A 177 6.46 21.38 -3.42
N CYS A 178 6.78 22.68 -3.36
CA CYS A 178 6.51 23.71 -4.35
C CYS A 178 7.82 24.34 -4.82
N ALA A 179 7.93 24.64 -6.10
CA ALA A 179 9.00 25.48 -6.64
C ALA A 179 8.42 26.50 -7.60
N ILE A 180 8.65 27.80 -7.30
CA ILE A 180 8.33 28.94 -8.14
C ILE A 180 9.59 29.82 -8.18
N SER A 181 10.60 29.32 -8.88
CA SER A 181 11.98 29.85 -8.80
C SER A 181 12.60 30.26 -10.14
N GLY A 182 11.81 30.17 -11.22
CA GLY A 182 12.21 30.57 -12.56
C GLY A 182 13.04 29.54 -13.31
N ALA A 183 13.60 29.92 -14.43
CA ALA A 183 14.13 29.06 -15.46
C ALA A 183 15.21 28.04 -15.01
N VAL A 184 15.99 28.37 -13.97
CA VAL A 184 17.08 27.52 -13.45
C VAL A 184 17.18 27.57 -11.91
N GLY A 185 16.09 27.95 -11.22
CA GLY A 185 16.03 27.92 -9.77
C GLY A 185 16.76 29.07 -9.03
N THR A 186 17.15 30.13 -9.72
CA THR A 186 17.97 31.22 -9.16
C THR A 186 17.17 32.42 -8.66
N PHE A 187 15.86 32.45 -8.86
CA PHE A 187 14.97 33.58 -8.55
C PHE A 187 15.37 34.89 -9.26
N ALA A 188 16.12 34.80 -10.40
CA ALA A 188 16.65 36.00 -11.06
C ALA A 188 15.56 36.99 -11.50
N ASN A 189 14.38 36.51 -11.86
CA ASN A 189 13.28 37.32 -12.39
C ASN A 189 11.99 37.23 -11.55
N ILE A 190 12.04 36.57 -10.39
CA ILE A 190 10.88 36.38 -9.51
C ILE A 190 11.34 36.48 -8.04
N ASP A 191 10.52 37.08 -7.20
CA ASP A 191 10.83 37.27 -5.78
C ASP A 191 10.55 35.94 -5.02
N PRO A 192 11.45 35.42 -4.18
CA PRO A 192 11.24 34.19 -3.41
C PRO A 192 9.97 34.19 -2.55
N ARG A 193 9.53 35.36 -2.09
CA ARG A 193 8.28 35.49 -1.32
C ARG A 193 7.03 35.05 -2.11
N ILE A 194 7.11 35.03 -3.44
CA ILE A 194 6.01 34.54 -4.28
C ILE A 194 5.90 33.02 -4.14
N GLU A 195 7.02 32.31 -4.13
CA GLU A 195 7.07 30.88 -3.87
C GLU A 195 6.52 30.53 -2.49
N GLU A 196 6.98 31.25 -1.45
CA GLU A 196 6.51 31.07 -0.07
C GLU A 196 4.99 31.25 0.04
N TYR A 197 4.45 32.29 -0.60
CA TYR A 197 3.00 32.55 -0.63
C TYR A 197 2.23 31.43 -1.33
N VAL A 198 2.65 31.03 -2.52
CA VAL A 198 2.00 29.96 -3.30
C VAL A 198 2.04 28.65 -2.52
N ALA A 199 3.19 28.30 -1.95
CA ALA A 199 3.37 27.09 -1.17
C ALA A 199 2.42 27.07 0.05
N GLU A 200 2.37 28.15 0.83
CA GLU A 200 1.46 28.26 1.98
C GLU A 200 0.00 28.05 1.58
N LYS A 201 -0.46 28.72 0.53
CA LYS A 201 -1.86 28.63 0.07
C LYS A 201 -2.23 27.24 -0.46
N LEU A 202 -1.28 26.51 -1.04
CA LEU A 202 -1.49 25.15 -1.54
C LEU A 202 -1.21 24.06 -0.49
N GLY A 203 -0.75 24.44 0.72
CA GLY A 203 -0.37 23.48 1.77
C GLY A 203 0.88 22.68 1.42
N LEU A 204 1.82 23.30 0.71
CA LEU A 204 3.10 22.74 0.31
C LEU A 204 4.26 23.43 1.05
N THR A 205 5.45 22.86 0.94
CA THR A 205 6.69 23.44 1.46
C THR A 205 7.55 23.94 0.29
N PRO A 206 8.13 25.15 0.34
CA PRO A 206 9.08 25.60 -0.67
C PRO A 206 10.26 24.63 -0.80
N GLU A 207 10.67 24.34 -2.04
CA GLU A 207 11.89 23.56 -2.30
C GLU A 207 13.13 24.37 -1.88
N PRO A 208 13.98 23.87 -0.98
CA PRO A 208 15.14 24.63 -0.52
C PRO A 208 16.06 25.07 -1.65
N VAL A 209 16.21 24.22 -2.67
CA VAL A 209 16.98 24.53 -3.87
C VAL A 209 16.47 23.67 -5.03
N SER A 210 15.97 24.30 -6.07
CA SER A 210 15.58 23.62 -7.30
C SER A 210 16.58 23.97 -8.44
N THR A 211 16.48 23.21 -9.52
CA THR A 211 16.99 23.62 -10.84
C THR A 211 15.84 24.25 -11.63
N GLN A 212 15.63 23.89 -12.88
CA GLN A 212 14.35 24.21 -13.55
C GLN A 212 13.20 23.35 -13.01
N VAL A 213 13.52 22.24 -12.33
CA VAL A 213 12.56 21.27 -11.78
C VAL A 213 12.81 21.00 -10.31
N ILE A 214 11.79 20.53 -9.62
CA ILE A 214 11.93 19.92 -8.29
C ILE A 214 12.76 18.64 -8.42
N PRO A 215 13.73 18.35 -7.53
CA PRO A 215 14.52 17.12 -7.58
C PRO A 215 13.66 15.85 -7.61
N ARG A 216 13.98 14.93 -8.53
CA ARG A 216 13.18 13.72 -8.79
C ARG A 216 13.42 12.58 -7.83
N ASP A 217 14.41 12.65 -6.95
CA ASP A 217 14.58 11.71 -5.83
C ASP A 217 13.37 11.67 -4.91
N ARG A 218 12.68 12.80 -4.70
CA ARG A 218 11.41 12.89 -3.96
C ARG A 218 10.32 12.02 -4.62
N HIS A 219 10.18 12.12 -5.92
CA HIS A 219 9.22 11.32 -6.69
C HIS A 219 9.60 9.84 -6.70
N ALA A 220 10.90 9.52 -6.84
CA ALA A 220 11.41 8.16 -6.77
C ALA A 220 11.11 7.52 -5.40
N ALA A 221 11.36 8.23 -4.29
CA ALA A 221 11.02 7.78 -2.94
C ALA A 221 9.49 7.57 -2.77
N TYR A 222 8.69 8.49 -3.32
CA TYR A 222 7.23 8.37 -3.31
C TYR A 222 6.76 7.09 -4.01
N PHE A 223 7.14 6.86 -5.27
CA PHE A 223 6.74 5.67 -6.01
C PHE A 223 7.31 4.38 -5.41
N ALA A 224 8.51 4.42 -4.81
CA ALA A 224 9.06 3.28 -4.07
C ALA A 224 8.19 2.92 -2.86
N ALA A 225 7.70 3.91 -2.10
CA ALA A 225 6.77 3.68 -1.00
C ALA A 225 5.47 3.01 -1.48
N LEU A 226 4.88 3.47 -2.60
CA LEU A 226 3.70 2.86 -3.21
C LEU A 226 3.99 1.41 -3.65
N GLY A 227 5.16 1.15 -4.22
CA GLY A 227 5.59 -0.20 -4.61
C GLY A 227 5.69 -1.17 -3.44
N VAL A 228 6.19 -0.71 -2.28
CA VAL A 228 6.24 -1.52 -1.03
C VAL A 228 4.82 -1.82 -0.54
N ILE A 229 3.91 -0.84 -0.56
CA ILE A 229 2.50 -1.04 -0.17
C ILE A 229 1.84 -2.10 -1.07
N ALA A 230 2.05 -2.00 -2.38
CA ALA A 230 1.53 -2.98 -3.34
C ALA A 230 2.07 -4.40 -3.08
N SER A 231 3.33 -4.52 -2.66
CA SER A 231 3.92 -5.81 -2.29
C SER A 231 3.29 -6.40 -1.04
N SER A 232 2.92 -5.56 -0.06
CA SER A 232 2.16 -6.00 1.12
C SER A 232 0.74 -6.45 0.76
N ILE A 233 0.07 -5.77 -0.17
CA ILE A 233 -1.22 -6.20 -0.71
C ILE A 233 -1.11 -7.58 -1.37
N GLU A 234 -0.11 -7.77 -2.22
CA GLU A 234 0.13 -9.07 -2.88
C GLU A 234 0.41 -10.18 -1.87
N ARG A 235 1.20 -9.91 -0.83
CA ARG A 235 1.51 -10.88 0.21
C ARG A 235 0.24 -11.37 0.93
N LEU A 236 -0.65 -10.47 1.36
CA LEU A 236 -1.91 -10.84 2.01
C LEU A 236 -2.86 -11.56 1.04
N ALA A 237 -2.98 -11.06 -0.19
CA ALA A 237 -3.79 -11.69 -1.21
C ALA A 237 -3.32 -13.12 -1.52
N THR A 238 -2.02 -13.34 -1.58
CA THR A 238 -1.41 -14.67 -1.80
C THR A 238 -1.70 -15.60 -0.62
N GLU A 239 -1.62 -15.13 0.61
CA GLU A 239 -1.97 -15.93 1.80
C GLU A 239 -3.43 -16.37 1.76
N ILE A 240 -4.38 -15.48 1.45
CA ILE A 240 -5.80 -15.83 1.33
C ILE A 240 -6.01 -16.87 0.23
N ARG A 241 -5.35 -16.73 -0.92
CA ARG A 241 -5.41 -17.73 -2.01
C ARG A 241 -4.89 -19.09 -1.57
N HIS A 242 -3.82 -19.15 -0.78
CA HIS A 242 -3.32 -20.41 -0.22
C HIS A 242 -4.33 -21.06 0.72
N LEU A 243 -4.99 -20.27 1.57
CA LEU A 243 -6.00 -20.78 2.51
C LEU A 243 -7.27 -21.30 1.79
N GLN A 244 -7.60 -20.75 0.62
CA GLN A 244 -8.77 -21.12 -0.18
C GLN A 244 -8.56 -22.37 -1.05
N ARG A 245 -7.35 -22.93 -1.11
CA ARG A 245 -7.10 -24.14 -1.91
C ARG A 245 -7.97 -25.29 -1.42
N THR A 246 -8.45 -26.12 -2.36
CA THR A 246 -9.33 -27.27 -2.11
C THR A 246 -8.82 -28.19 -1.00
N GLU A 247 -7.51 -28.42 -0.92
CA GLU A 247 -6.86 -29.33 0.05
C GLU A 247 -6.82 -28.72 1.48
N LEU A 248 -7.01 -27.42 1.64
CA LEU A 248 -7.01 -26.72 2.92
C LEU A 248 -8.39 -26.23 3.29
N TYR A 249 -8.93 -25.34 2.45
CA TYR A 249 -10.22 -24.69 2.59
C TYR A 249 -10.46 -24.10 4.00
N GLU A 250 -9.41 -23.43 4.50
CA GLU A 250 -9.39 -22.83 5.83
C GLU A 250 -10.04 -21.44 5.86
N ALA A 251 -10.02 -20.74 4.70
CA ALA A 251 -10.72 -19.48 4.48
C ALA A 251 -11.04 -19.30 3.00
N GLU A 252 -12.04 -18.49 2.66
CA GLU A 252 -12.36 -18.13 1.27
C GLU A 252 -12.88 -16.71 1.14
N GLU A 253 -12.76 -16.14 -0.07
CA GLU A 253 -13.41 -14.89 -0.43
C GLU A 253 -14.93 -15.02 -0.33
N PHE A 254 -15.60 -13.94 0.13
CA PHE A 254 -17.06 -13.90 0.13
C PHE A 254 -17.62 -14.02 -1.30
N PHE A 255 -18.54 -14.92 -1.46
CA PHE A 255 -19.21 -15.19 -2.73
C PHE A 255 -20.66 -14.71 -2.65
N SER A 256 -21.00 -13.64 -3.37
CA SER A 256 -22.32 -13.02 -3.30
C SER A 256 -23.39 -13.86 -3.98
N LYS A 257 -24.65 -13.71 -3.53
CA LYS A 257 -25.78 -14.41 -4.14
C LYS A 257 -25.93 -14.00 -5.61
N GLY A 258 -25.93 -14.99 -6.50
CA GLY A 258 -26.02 -14.78 -7.94
C GLY A 258 -24.68 -14.59 -8.67
N GLN A 259 -23.57 -14.49 -7.95
CA GLN A 259 -22.25 -14.46 -8.54
C GLN A 259 -21.97 -15.79 -9.29
N LYS A 260 -21.25 -15.70 -10.41
CA LYS A 260 -20.79 -16.87 -11.16
C LYS A 260 -19.31 -17.05 -10.94
N GLY A 261 -18.89 -18.19 -10.38
CA GLY A 261 -17.49 -18.49 -10.09
C GLY A 261 -16.73 -19.10 -11.26
N SER A 262 -17.45 -19.75 -12.17
CA SER A 262 -16.89 -20.42 -13.34
C SER A 262 -17.92 -20.50 -14.45
N SER A 263 -17.47 -20.39 -15.71
CA SER A 263 -18.32 -20.57 -16.88
C SER A 263 -18.62 -22.06 -17.17
N ALA A 264 -17.75 -22.96 -16.70
CA ALA A 264 -17.84 -24.39 -16.99
C ALA A 264 -18.34 -25.23 -15.80
N MET A 265 -17.95 -24.86 -14.56
CA MET A 265 -18.29 -25.64 -13.35
C MET A 265 -19.05 -24.74 -12.37
N PRO A 266 -20.39 -24.91 -12.24
CA PRO A 266 -21.24 -23.98 -11.45
C PRO A 266 -20.90 -23.92 -9.95
N HIS A 267 -20.31 -24.95 -9.37
CA HIS A 267 -19.92 -25.04 -7.97
C HIS A 267 -18.55 -24.41 -7.66
N LYS A 268 -17.73 -24.11 -8.69
CA LYS A 268 -16.36 -23.65 -8.51
C LYS A 268 -16.32 -22.18 -8.09
N ARG A 269 -15.75 -21.91 -6.93
CA ARG A 269 -15.56 -20.56 -6.37
C ARG A 269 -14.08 -20.20 -6.46
N ASN A 270 -13.74 -19.37 -7.44
CA ASN A 270 -12.37 -18.93 -7.65
C ASN A 270 -12.05 -17.72 -6.79
N PRO A 271 -10.81 -17.57 -6.28
CA PRO A 271 -10.36 -16.40 -5.53
C PRO A 271 -10.03 -15.22 -6.47
N VAL A 272 -11.04 -14.76 -7.24
CA VAL A 272 -10.85 -13.79 -8.34
C VAL A 272 -10.44 -12.42 -7.84
N LEU A 273 -10.90 -12.02 -6.64
CA LEU A 273 -10.58 -10.71 -6.09
C LEU A 273 -9.10 -10.64 -5.68
N THR A 274 -8.60 -11.66 -4.98
CA THR A 274 -7.19 -11.74 -4.58
C THR A 274 -6.25 -12.03 -5.75
N GLU A 275 -6.68 -12.80 -6.75
CA GLU A 275 -5.94 -12.92 -8.02
C GLU A 275 -5.77 -11.57 -8.71
N ASN A 276 -6.84 -10.80 -8.81
CA ASN A 276 -6.79 -9.45 -9.37
C ASN A 276 -5.85 -8.53 -8.55
N LEU A 277 -5.90 -8.60 -7.21
CA LEU A 277 -4.99 -7.84 -6.34
C LEU A 277 -3.52 -8.15 -6.62
N THR A 278 -3.16 -9.43 -6.81
CA THR A 278 -1.79 -9.82 -7.17
C THR A 278 -1.37 -9.27 -8.53
N GLY A 279 -2.30 -9.17 -9.48
CA GLY A 279 -2.07 -8.56 -10.78
C GLY A 279 -1.87 -7.04 -10.70
N LEU A 280 -2.74 -6.33 -9.98
CA LEU A 280 -2.64 -4.88 -9.78
C LEU A 280 -1.36 -4.48 -9.05
N ALA A 281 -0.91 -5.28 -8.08
CA ALA A 281 0.35 -5.02 -7.38
C ALA A 281 1.56 -4.98 -8.33
N ARG A 282 1.56 -5.76 -9.39
CA ARG A 282 2.62 -5.75 -10.43
C ARG A 282 2.61 -4.43 -11.20
N LEU A 283 1.41 -3.91 -11.54
CA LEU A 283 1.27 -2.63 -12.25
C LEU A 283 1.77 -1.47 -11.39
N VAL A 284 1.43 -1.46 -10.10
CA VAL A 284 1.92 -0.42 -9.17
C VAL A 284 3.44 -0.46 -9.06
N ARG A 285 4.05 -1.64 -8.88
CA ARG A 285 5.52 -1.78 -8.79
C ARG A 285 6.26 -1.40 -10.06
N MET A 286 5.63 -1.51 -11.21
CA MET A 286 6.22 -1.14 -12.50
C MET A 286 6.65 0.33 -12.55
N ALA A 287 5.99 1.22 -11.78
CA ALA A 287 6.32 2.63 -11.72
C ALA A 287 7.63 2.95 -10.99
N VAL A 288 8.12 2.04 -10.16
CA VAL A 288 9.30 2.29 -9.29
C VAL A 288 10.56 2.50 -10.12
N VAL A 289 10.82 1.66 -11.12
CA VAL A 289 12.04 1.73 -11.94
C VAL A 289 12.09 3.02 -12.75
N PRO A 290 11.09 3.37 -13.58
CA PRO A 290 11.15 4.62 -14.35
C PRO A 290 11.14 5.87 -13.48
N ALA A 291 10.54 5.84 -12.28
CA ALA A 291 10.64 6.95 -11.33
C ALA A 291 12.08 7.13 -10.81
N MET A 292 12.80 6.04 -10.56
CA MET A 292 14.22 6.10 -10.18
C MET A 292 15.11 6.57 -11.33
N GLU A 293 14.81 6.18 -12.58
CA GLU A 293 15.53 6.63 -13.75
C GLU A 293 15.37 8.14 -13.99
N ASN A 294 14.25 8.73 -13.59
CA ASN A 294 14.02 10.17 -13.68
C ASN A 294 14.91 11.01 -12.73
N VAL A 295 15.60 10.42 -11.77
CA VAL A 295 16.52 11.15 -10.88
C VAL A 295 17.70 11.70 -11.68
N ALA A 296 18.17 10.97 -12.69
CA ALA A 296 19.34 11.33 -13.49
C ALA A 296 18.96 12.19 -14.72
N LEU A 297 18.46 13.39 -14.48
CA LEU A 297 18.21 14.36 -15.56
C LEU A 297 19.51 15.08 -15.95
N TRP A 298 19.56 15.56 -17.21
CA TRP A 298 20.72 16.33 -17.71
C TRP A 298 20.68 17.75 -17.18
N HIS A 299 21.81 18.17 -16.59
CA HIS A 299 22.02 19.53 -16.09
C HIS A 299 20.85 20.03 -15.22
N GLU A 300 20.33 21.22 -15.48
CA GLU A 300 19.20 21.80 -14.76
C GLU A 300 17.85 21.18 -15.16
N ARG A 301 17.75 20.55 -16.34
CA ARG A 301 16.61 19.74 -16.81
C ARG A 301 16.81 19.22 -18.23
N ASP A 302 16.39 17.98 -18.48
CA ASP A 302 15.85 17.57 -19.78
C ASP A 302 14.37 17.17 -19.61
N ILE A 303 13.64 16.89 -20.68
CA ILE A 303 12.19 16.64 -20.63
C ILE A 303 11.82 15.14 -20.57
N SER A 304 12.79 14.23 -20.44
CA SER A 304 12.55 12.79 -20.45
C SER A 304 11.58 12.32 -19.35
N HIS A 305 11.65 12.95 -18.17
CA HIS A 305 10.78 12.65 -17.04
C HIS A 305 9.28 12.88 -17.33
N SER A 306 8.96 13.87 -18.16
CA SER A 306 7.58 14.34 -18.36
C SER A 306 6.66 13.25 -18.93
N SER A 307 7.11 12.53 -19.96
CA SER A 307 6.33 11.45 -20.56
C SER A 307 6.14 10.26 -19.60
N VAL A 308 7.11 10.00 -18.74
CA VAL A 308 7.05 8.96 -17.73
C VAL A 308 6.01 9.32 -16.65
N GLU A 309 6.11 10.53 -16.09
CA GLU A 309 5.26 10.98 -14.98
C GLU A 309 3.80 11.11 -15.37
N ARG A 310 3.50 11.51 -16.61
CA ARG A 310 2.14 11.55 -17.17
C ARG A 310 1.48 10.16 -17.21
N GLY A 311 2.27 9.10 -17.27
CA GLY A 311 1.81 7.71 -17.20
C GLY A 311 1.76 7.18 -15.78
N ILE A 312 2.91 7.17 -15.09
CA ILE A 312 3.03 6.50 -13.79
C ILE A 312 2.27 7.21 -12.67
N GLY A 313 2.13 8.54 -12.70
CA GLY A 313 1.37 9.29 -11.68
C GLY A 313 -0.07 8.80 -11.56
N PRO A 314 -0.89 8.97 -12.60
CA PRO A 314 -2.28 8.53 -12.58
C PRO A 314 -2.41 7.00 -12.46
N ASP A 315 -1.70 6.21 -13.27
CA ASP A 315 -1.92 4.77 -13.31
C ASP A 315 -1.57 4.09 -11.98
N THR A 316 -0.49 4.51 -11.34
CA THR A 316 -0.06 3.92 -10.06
C THR A 316 -1.04 4.24 -8.93
N THR A 317 -1.44 5.49 -8.80
CA THR A 317 -2.33 5.94 -7.72
C THR A 317 -3.75 5.39 -7.89
N VAL A 318 -4.27 5.35 -9.12
CA VAL A 318 -5.58 4.78 -9.45
C VAL A 318 -5.62 3.28 -9.15
N HIS A 319 -4.62 2.52 -9.58
CA HIS A 319 -4.58 1.08 -9.33
C HIS A 319 -4.39 0.76 -7.85
N LEU A 320 -3.56 1.53 -7.13
CA LEU A 320 -3.33 1.30 -5.71
C LEU A 320 -4.56 1.65 -4.86
N ASP A 321 -5.24 2.76 -5.17
CA ASP A 321 -6.48 3.15 -4.52
C ASP A 321 -7.56 2.08 -4.67
N PHE A 322 -7.76 1.61 -5.90
CA PHE A 322 -8.69 0.53 -6.18
C PHE A 322 -8.31 -0.77 -5.44
N ALA A 323 -7.02 -1.12 -5.42
CA ALA A 323 -6.52 -2.30 -4.74
C ALA A 323 -6.73 -2.24 -3.22
N LEU A 324 -6.46 -1.11 -2.58
CA LEU A 324 -6.68 -0.93 -1.14
C LEU A 324 -8.16 -1.09 -0.77
N HIS A 325 -9.07 -0.49 -1.54
CA HIS A 325 -10.51 -0.61 -1.30
C HIS A 325 -11.01 -2.04 -1.52
N ARG A 326 -10.52 -2.73 -2.54
CA ARG A 326 -10.83 -4.14 -2.78
C ARG A 326 -10.30 -5.03 -1.67
N LEU A 327 -9.06 -4.83 -1.25
CA LEU A 327 -8.45 -5.60 -0.17
C LEU A 327 -9.21 -5.44 1.14
N ALA A 328 -9.58 -4.19 1.50
CA ALA A 328 -10.40 -3.95 2.68
C ALA A 328 -11.71 -4.75 2.64
N GLY A 329 -12.43 -4.70 1.51
CA GLY A 329 -13.66 -5.47 1.32
C GLY A 329 -13.45 -6.99 1.39
N VAL A 330 -12.34 -7.50 0.87
CA VAL A 330 -11.99 -8.93 0.98
C VAL A 330 -11.78 -9.32 2.44
N VAL A 331 -11.01 -8.54 3.20
CA VAL A 331 -10.73 -8.84 4.62
C VAL A 331 -11.99 -8.72 5.47
N GLU A 332 -12.79 -7.67 5.27
CA GLU A 332 -14.05 -7.43 5.98
C GLU A 332 -15.03 -8.61 5.85
N ASN A 333 -15.07 -9.21 4.68
CA ASN A 333 -16.06 -10.25 4.33
C ASN A 333 -15.44 -11.65 4.20
N LEU A 334 -14.19 -11.84 4.60
CA LEU A 334 -13.51 -13.13 4.52
C LEU A 334 -14.27 -14.20 5.31
N LEU A 335 -14.62 -15.29 4.64
CA LEU A 335 -15.19 -16.46 5.31
C LEU A 335 -14.06 -17.27 5.91
N VAL A 336 -14.18 -17.63 7.17
CA VAL A 336 -13.18 -18.39 7.92
C VAL A 336 -13.82 -19.67 8.43
N TYR A 337 -13.14 -20.79 8.32
CA TYR A 337 -13.62 -22.12 8.68
C TYR A 337 -12.74 -22.73 9.80
N PRO A 338 -13.04 -22.41 11.10
CA PRO A 338 -12.25 -22.91 12.22
C PRO A 338 -12.17 -24.44 12.28
N GLU A 339 -13.25 -25.13 11.89
CA GLU A 339 -13.32 -26.58 11.89
C GLU A 339 -12.33 -27.19 10.88
N ASN A 340 -12.17 -26.56 9.71
CA ASN A 340 -11.20 -26.98 8.71
C ASN A 340 -9.77 -26.69 9.17
N MET A 341 -9.55 -25.55 9.83
CA MET A 341 -8.24 -25.23 10.42
C MET A 341 -7.82 -26.28 11.45
N GLN A 342 -8.75 -26.69 12.33
CA GLN A 342 -8.50 -27.74 13.30
C GLN A 342 -8.23 -29.09 12.62
N ALA A 343 -9.08 -29.49 11.65
CA ALA A 343 -8.91 -30.74 10.94
C ALA A 343 -7.57 -30.83 10.18
N VAL A 344 -7.11 -29.72 9.60
CA VAL A 344 -5.80 -29.63 8.96
C VAL A 344 -4.68 -29.74 9.99
N MET A 345 -4.81 -29.13 11.16
CA MET A 345 -3.83 -29.24 12.25
C MET A 345 -3.71 -30.68 12.74
N ASP A 346 -4.82 -31.39 12.91
CA ASP A 346 -4.89 -32.75 13.41
C ASP A 346 -4.40 -33.82 12.39
N LYS A 347 -4.37 -33.46 11.10
CA LYS A 347 -4.05 -34.38 9.99
C LYS A 347 -2.74 -35.11 10.17
N MET A 348 -1.76 -34.53 10.86
CA MET A 348 -0.45 -35.13 11.07
C MET A 348 -0.34 -35.87 12.42
N GLY A 349 -1.48 -36.26 13.04
CA GLY A 349 -1.50 -37.13 14.20
C GLY A 349 -0.72 -36.60 15.43
N GLY A 350 -0.67 -35.27 15.63
CA GLY A 350 -0.03 -34.64 16.77
C GLY A 350 1.47 -34.38 16.62
N LEU A 351 2.06 -34.53 15.43
CA LEU A 351 3.49 -34.31 15.17
C LEU A 351 3.94 -32.87 15.47
N HIS A 352 3.04 -31.91 15.44
CA HIS A 352 3.31 -30.51 15.81
C HIS A 352 3.77 -30.33 17.26
N ASN A 353 3.54 -31.34 18.13
CA ASN A 353 4.02 -31.36 19.53
C ASN A 353 5.42 -31.97 19.69
N SER A 354 6.08 -32.38 18.63
CA SER A 354 7.39 -33.08 18.70
C SER A 354 8.46 -32.27 19.43
N GLN A 355 8.52 -30.96 19.26
CA GLN A 355 9.47 -30.10 19.99
C GLN A 355 9.16 -30.06 21.48
N ARG A 356 7.90 -30.02 21.90
CA ARG A 356 7.52 -30.04 23.32
C ARG A 356 7.97 -31.34 23.98
N VAL A 357 7.78 -32.47 23.32
CA VAL A 357 8.23 -33.77 23.81
C VAL A 357 9.76 -33.79 23.92
N LEU A 358 10.48 -33.30 22.90
CA LEU A 358 11.94 -33.22 22.93
C LEU A 358 12.44 -32.39 24.14
N LEU A 359 11.86 -31.21 24.37
CA LEU A 359 12.23 -30.36 25.47
C LEU A 359 11.91 -31.01 26.82
N ALA A 360 10.77 -31.65 26.99
CA ALA A 360 10.40 -32.36 28.20
C ALA A 360 11.36 -33.53 28.52
N LEU A 361 11.84 -34.27 27.52
CA LEU A 361 12.84 -35.33 27.68
C LEU A 361 14.18 -34.76 28.09
N VAL A 362 14.59 -33.62 27.57
CA VAL A 362 15.82 -32.92 28.00
C VAL A 362 15.71 -32.45 29.45
N GLU A 363 14.56 -31.87 29.83
CA GLU A 363 14.29 -31.45 31.22
C GLU A 363 14.28 -32.64 32.18
N ALA A 364 13.88 -33.85 31.71
CA ALA A 364 13.93 -35.09 32.47
C ALA A 364 15.36 -35.71 32.57
N GLY A 365 16.39 -34.97 32.09
CA GLY A 365 17.79 -35.32 32.24
C GLY A 365 18.43 -36.11 31.11
N ASN A 366 17.76 -36.25 29.95
CA ASN A 366 18.36 -36.85 28.77
C ASN A 366 19.29 -35.85 28.03
N SER A 367 20.28 -36.36 27.31
CA SER A 367 20.98 -35.54 26.32
C SER A 367 20.03 -35.05 25.20
N ARG A 368 20.38 -33.94 24.55
CA ARG A 368 19.62 -33.45 23.44
C ARG A 368 19.57 -34.46 22.28
N GLU A 369 20.70 -35.13 22.03
CA GLU A 369 20.84 -36.13 20.97
C GLU A 369 19.98 -37.37 21.23
N ASP A 370 19.95 -37.85 22.49
CA ASP A 370 19.11 -38.99 22.86
C ASP A 370 17.63 -38.61 22.79
N SER A 371 17.27 -37.46 23.31
CA SER A 371 15.92 -36.93 23.21
C SER A 371 15.46 -36.81 21.74
N TYR A 372 16.33 -36.30 20.88
CA TYR A 372 16.06 -36.20 19.45
C TYR A 372 15.81 -37.56 18.80
N ARG A 373 16.67 -38.56 19.10
CA ARG A 373 16.50 -39.91 18.58
C ARG A 373 15.21 -40.57 19.03
N MET A 374 14.83 -40.42 20.31
CA MET A 374 13.57 -40.91 20.86
C MET A 374 12.36 -40.28 20.16
N VAL A 375 12.36 -38.95 20.01
CA VAL A 375 11.28 -38.25 19.34
C VAL A 375 11.19 -38.61 17.86
N GLN A 376 12.33 -38.62 17.15
CA GLN A 376 12.37 -38.91 15.71
C GLN A 376 11.87 -40.30 15.38
N ARG A 377 12.32 -41.36 16.09
CA ARG A 377 11.89 -42.74 15.80
C ARG A 377 10.38 -42.94 15.96
N ASN A 378 9.76 -42.23 16.91
CA ASN A 378 8.31 -42.29 17.13
C ASN A 378 7.55 -41.40 16.14
N ALA A 379 8.06 -40.22 15.83
CA ALA A 379 7.49 -39.34 14.84
C ALA A 379 7.48 -39.95 13.43
N MET A 380 8.54 -40.68 13.06
CA MET A 380 8.60 -41.35 11.75
C MET A 380 7.56 -42.47 11.58
N LYS A 381 7.14 -43.13 12.63
CA LYS A 381 6.01 -44.09 12.59
C LYS A 381 4.71 -43.37 12.27
N THR A 382 4.44 -42.22 12.94
CA THR A 382 3.26 -41.41 12.64
C THR A 382 3.29 -40.87 11.21
N TRP A 383 4.46 -40.42 10.76
CA TRP A 383 4.66 -39.98 9.38
C TRP A 383 4.38 -41.07 8.35
N ALA A 384 4.72 -42.34 8.67
CA ALA A 384 4.42 -43.50 7.85
C ALA A 384 2.94 -43.95 7.92
N GLY A 385 2.11 -43.28 8.72
CA GLY A 385 0.68 -43.62 8.86
C GLY A 385 0.40 -44.76 9.82
N GLU A 386 1.34 -45.13 10.69
CA GLU A 386 1.23 -46.27 11.62
C GLU A 386 0.44 -45.95 12.90
N GLY A 387 -0.10 -44.71 13.04
CA GLY A 387 -0.90 -44.26 14.17
C GLY A 387 -0.54 -42.86 14.68
N ALA A 388 -1.17 -42.46 15.79
CA ALA A 388 -0.95 -41.15 16.40
C ALA A 388 0.37 -41.10 17.18
N PHE A 389 1.02 -39.94 17.15
CA PHE A 389 2.34 -39.74 17.77
C PHE A 389 2.33 -39.97 19.29
N LEU A 390 1.30 -39.53 20.01
CA LEU A 390 1.17 -39.78 21.44
C LEU A 390 1.13 -41.29 21.76
N GLY A 391 0.41 -42.06 20.93
CA GLY A 391 0.34 -43.53 21.10
C GLY A 391 1.70 -44.23 20.96
N HIS A 392 2.51 -43.79 20.00
CA HIS A 392 3.87 -44.29 19.82
C HIS A 392 4.80 -43.92 20.96
N LEU A 393 4.68 -42.70 21.50
CA LEU A 393 5.46 -42.25 22.65
C LEU A 393 5.14 -43.05 23.92
N LYS A 394 3.86 -43.36 24.18
CA LYS A 394 3.41 -44.19 25.31
C LYS A 394 3.86 -45.65 25.19
N ALA A 395 4.02 -46.15 23.98
CA ALA A 395 4.51 -47.52 23.73
C ALA A 395 6.04 -47.64 23.76
N ASP A 396 6.77 -46.51 23.85
CA ASP A 396 8.22 -46.49 23.85
C ASP A 396 8.78 -46.54 25.27
N ALA A 397 9.43 -47.66 25.66
CA ALA A 397 9.96 -47.89 26.99
C ALA A 397 11.02 -46.82 27.42
N ASP A 398 11.84 -46.32 26.50
CA ASP A 398 12.84 -45.29 26.83
C ASP A 398 12.17 -43.95 27.13
N VAL A 399 11.06 -43.62 26.47
CA VAL A 399 10.28 -42.41 26.71
C VAL A 399 9.51 -42.55 28.02
N THR A 400 8.82 -43.64 28.26
CA THR A 400 7.99 -43.84 29.47
C THR A 400 8.84 -44.02 30.73
N ALA A 401 10.10 -44.44 30.61
CA ALA A 401 11.05 -44.44 31.72
C ALA A 401 11.39 -43.00 32.23
N LYS A 402 11.08 -41.97 31.44
CA LYS A 402 11.41 -40.56 31.72
C LYS A 402 10.19 -39.67 31.94
N LEU A 403 9.10 -39.92 31.20
CA LEU A 403 7.88 -39.15 31.24
C LEU A 403 6.69 -40.07 31.52
N SER A 404 5.87 -39.73 32.53
CA SER A 404 4.64 -40.46 32.80
C SER A 404 3.60 -40.24 31.65
N ASP A 405 2.58 -41.10 31.60
CA ASP A 405 1.49 -40.99 30.65
C ASP A 405 0.74 -39.66 30.79
N GLU A 406 0.50 -39.19 32.03
CA GLU A 406 -0.16 -37.90 32.31
C GLU A 406 0.70 -36.74 31.81
N LYS A 407 2.04 -36.84 32.00
CA LYS A 407 2.94 -35.81 31.49
C LYS A 407 2.93 -35.80 29.97
N LEU A 408 2.99 -36.96 29.30
CA LEU A 408 2.90 -37.07 27.86
C LEU A 408 1.57 -36.47 27.34
N GLU A 409 0.42 -36.82 27.91
CA GLU A 409 -0.86 -36.27 27.52
C GLU A 409 -0.88 -34.73 27.65
N SER A 410 -0.32 -34.18 28.71
CA SER A 410 -0.26 -32.72 28.93
C SER A 410 0.58 -31.99 27.85
N LEU A 411 1.51 -32.69 27.20
CA LEU A 411 2.32 -32.11 26.11
C LEU A 411 1.54 -31.96 24.79
N PHE A 412 0.34 -32.58 24.68
CA PHE A 412 -0.52 -32.49 23.49
C PHE A 412 -1.68 -31.53 23.71
N ASP A 413 -1.67 -30.74 24.77
CA ASP A 413 -2.61 -29.63 24.95
C ASP A 413 -2.19 -28.42 24.11
N ASP A 414 -2.91 -28.13 23.04
CA ASP A 414 -2.62 -27.03 22.12
C ASP A 414 -2.73 -25.65 22.78
N ALA A 415 -3.45 -25.51 23.90
CA ALA A 415 -3.57 -24.26 24.63
C ALA A 415 -2.21 -23.68 25.08
N TYR A 416 -1.21 -24.56 25.23
CA TYR A 416 0.17 -24.15 25.50
C TYR A 416 0.71 -23.16 24.45
N HIS A 417 0.45 -23.42 23.18
CA HIS A 417 0.93 -22.58 22.07
C HIS A 417 0.26 -21.20 22.03
N PHE A 418 -0.88 -21.05 22.71
CA PHE A 418 -1.64 -19.79 22.73
C PHE A 418 -1.41 -18.97 23.98
N SER A 419 -0.60 -19.42 24.91
CA SER A 419 -0.36 -18.77 26.22
C SER A 419 0.20 -17.35 26.14
N ARG A 420 0.77 -16.95 25.00
CA ARG A 420 1.34 -15.63 24.77
C ARG A 420 0.56 -14.77 23.76
N VAL A 421 -0.62 -15.19 23.37
CA VAL A 421 -1.45 -14.44 22.40
C VAL A 421 -1.78 -13.04 22.90
N ASP A 422 -2.17 -12.91 24.17
CA ASP A 422 -2.48 -11.60 24.79
C ASP A 422 -1.29 -10.65 24.75
N TYR A 423 -0.10 -11.15 25.09
CA TYR A 423 1.13 -10.35 25.01
C TYR A 423 1.42 -9.86 23.59
N ILE A 424 1.20 -10.71 22.57
CA ILE A 424 1.40 -10.33 21.17
C ILE A 424 0.39 -9.26 20.75
N PHE A 425 -0.90 -9.43 21.12
CA PHE A 425 -1.96 -8.49 20.81
C PHE A 425 -1.73 -7.12 21.46
N GLU A 426 -1.32 -7.10 22.73
CA GLU A 426 -0.94 -5.86 23.41
C GLU A 426 0.19 -5.12 22.69
N ARG A 427 1.23 -5.82 22.25
CA ARG A 427 2.33 -5.23 21.47
C ARG A 427 1.90 -4.65 20.12
N VAL A 428 0.93 -5.27 19.44
CA VAL A 428 0.49 -4.86 18.10
C VAL A 428 -0.57 -3.77 18.17
N PHE A 429 -1.53 -3.90 19.07
CA PHE A 429 -2.72 -3.06 19.10
C PHE A 429 -2.77 -2.11 20.33
N GLY A 430 -1.84 -2.23 21.27
CA GLY A 430 -1.86 -1.49 22.54
C GLY A 430 -2.95 -1.98 23.51
N ARG A 431 -3.60 -3.11 23.21
CA ARG A 431 -4.63 -3.77 24.03
C ARG A 431 -4.69 -5.26 23.73
N SER A 432 -5.18 -6.06 24.68
CA SER A 432 -5.36 -7.51 24.52
C SER A 432 -6.80 -7.94 24.28
N SER A 433 -7.77 -7.08 24.55
CA SER A 433 -9.22 -7.31 24.41
C SER A 433 -9.92 -6.18 23.68
#